data_2368a1862ebade1efd372e8a7c65b3d0
#
_entry.id   2368a1862ebade1efd372e8a7c65b3d0
#
_cell.length_a   1.000
_cell.length_b   1.000
_cell.length_c   1.000
_cell.angle_alpha   90.00
_cell.angle_beta   90.00
_cell.angle_gamma   90.00
#
_symmetry.space_group_name_H-M   'P 1'
#
loop_
_entity.id
_entity.type
_entity.pdbx_description
1 polymer ?
#
loop_
_entity_poly.entity_id
_entity_poly.type
_entity_poly.pdbx_seq_one_letter_code
_entity_poly.pdbx_strand_id
1 'polypeptide(L)' 'MENKFTISYNNTAVRVAETGKDNKGNIEYVVHLPGGDMHIQHTQDDEGAGRWIDRKSENETEESGEIGQLIELHKVQENS' A
#
# COMPACT_ATOMS: atom_id res chain seq x y z
N MET A 1 -7.35 -15.55 -1.15
CA MET A 1 -5.91 -15.82 -0.98
C MET A 1 -5.18 -14.51 -0.70
N GLU A 2 -4.44 -14.48 0.39
CA GLU A 2 -3.69 -13.26 0.74
C GLU A 2 -2.44 -13.16 -0.13
N ASN A 3 -2.21 -11.99 -0.69
CA ASN A 3 -0.98 -11.70 -1.40
C ASN A 3 -0.01 -11.01 -0.45
N LYS A 4 1.10 -11.66 -0.20
CA LYS A 4 2.15 -11.13 0.66
C LYS A 4 3.42 -10.97 -0.15
N PHE A 5 4.11 -9.86 0.08
CA PHE A 5 5.37 -9.58 -0.61
C PHE A 5 6.22 -8.66 0.25
N THR A 6 7.45 -8.46 -0.17
CA THR A 6 8.40 -7.63 0.56
C THR A 6 8.84 -6.47 -0.32
N ILE A 7 8.89 -5.28 0.26
CA ILE A 7 9.43 -4.09 -0.40
C ILE A 7 10.64 -3.60 0.38
N SER A 8 11.45 -2.77 -0.26
CA SER A 8 12.59 -2.12 0.42
C SER A 8 12.20 -0.67 0.69
N TYR A 9 12.09 -0.32 1.95
CA TYR A 9 11.72 1.03 2.36
C TYR A 9 12.75 1.52 3.39
N ASN A 10 13.40 2.65 3.09
CA ASN A 10 14.46 3.20 3.93
C ASN A 10 15.56 2.17 4.23
N ASN A 11 15.97 1.43 3.19
CA ASN A 11 17.01 0.40 3.30
C ASN A 11 16.63 -0.76 4.21
N THR A 12 15.33 -0.92 4.47
CA THR A 12 14.83 -1.99 5.33
C THR A 12 13.84 -2.84 4.54
N ALA A 13 13.96 -4.16 4.65
CA ALA A 13 12.99 -5.06 4.05
C ALA A 13 11.70 -4.98 4.86
N VAL A 14 10.60 -4.62 4.21
CA VAL A 14 9.31 -4.42 4.85
C VAL A 14 8.29 -5.36 4.20
N ARG A 15 7.61 -6.13 5.03
CA ARG A 15 6.60 -7.07 4.55
C ARG A 15 5.27 -6.37 4.38
N VAL A 16 4.61 -6.64 3.24
CA VAL A 16 3.30 -6.07 2.91
C VAL A 16 2.32 -7.20 2.65
N ALA A 17 1.12 -7.07 3.17
CA ALA A 17 0.05 -8.05 2.95
C ALA A 17 -1.18 -7.32 2.39
N GLU A 18 -1.71 -7.84 1.28
CA GLU A 18 -2.98 -7.36 0.74
C GLU A 18 -4.09 -8.07 1.51
N THR A 19 -4.93 -7.32 2.23
CA THR A 19 -5.92 -7.89 3.13
C THR A 19 -7.31 -7.97 2.54
N GLY A 20 -7.61 -7.21 1.49
CA GLY A 20 -8.92 -7.28 0.86
C GLY A 20 -9.29 -6.02 0.13
N LYS A 21 -10.58 -5.92 -0.21
CA LYS A 21 -11.14 -4.75 -0.89
C LYS A 21 -12.35 -4.27 -0.11
N ASP A 22 -12.57 -2.95 -0.15
CA ASP A 22 -13.78 -2.40 0.44
C ASP A 22 -14.94 -2.46 -0.57
N ASN A 23 -16.09 -1.91 -0.20
CA ASN A 23 -17.30 -1.94 -1.03
C ASN A 23 -17.14 -1.17 -2.35
N LYS A 24 -16.16 -0.30 -2.42
CA LYS A 24 -15.90 0.52 -3.62
C LYS A 24 -14.79 -0.06 -4.49
N GLY A 25 -14.25 -1.20 -4.10
CA GLY A 25 -13.17 -1.83 -4.85
C GLY A 25 -11.77 -1.32 -4.51
N ASN A 26 -11.65 -0.51 -3.49
CA ASN A 26 -10.34 -0.02 -3.05
C ASN A 26 -9.60 -1.15 -2.33
N ILE A 27 -8.32 -1.33 -2.67
CA ILE A 27 -7.53 -2.43 -2.12
C ILE A 27 -6.86 -1.97 -0.83
N GLU A 28 -6.93 -2.81 0.20
CA GLU A 28 -6.32 -2.51 1.49
C GLU A 28 -5.08 -3.36 1.72
N TYR A 29 -4.07 -2.74 2.32
CA TYR A 29 -2.79 -3.38 2.63
C TYR A 29 -2.40 -3.12 4.07
N VAL A 30 -1.73 -4.10 4.67
CA VAL A 30 -1.05 -3.93 5.95
C VAL A 30 0.44 -3.97 5.69
N VAL A 31 1.14 -2.95 6.16
CA VAL A 31 2.58 -2.81 5.99
C VAL A 31 3.24 -3.02 7.36
N HIS A 32 4.08 -4.05 7.46
CA HIS A 32 4.72 -4.40 8.74
C HIS A 32 6.03 -3.64 8.88
N LEU A 33 5.96 -2.46 9.49
CA LEU A 33 7.12 -1.62 9.74
C LEU A 33 7.79 -1.99 11.06
N PRO A 34 9.10 -1.69 11.21
CA PRO A 34 9.79 -1.99 12.48
C PRO A 34 9.15 -1.35 13.71
N GLY A 35 8.53 -0.18 13.53
CA GLY A 35 7.89 0.53 14.63
C GLY A 35 6.42 0.17 14.84
N GLY A 36 5.87 -0.71 14.02
CA GLY A 36 4.47 -1.12 14.11
C GLY A 36 3.82 -1.24 12.74
N ASP A 37 2.63 -1.80 12.71
CA ASP A 37 1.91 -2.00 11.46
C ASP A 37 1.25 -0.71 10.99
N MET A 38 1.27 -0.50 9.68
CA MET A 38 0.61 0.63 9.04
C MET A 38 -0.44 0.08 8.08
N HIS A 39 -1.66 0.61 8.18
CA HIS A 39 -2.75 0.23 7.28
C HIS A 39 -2.90 1.29 6.22
N ILE A 40 -2.79 0.90 4.95
CA ILE A 40 -2.96 1.84 3.84
C ILE A 40 -4.00 1.30 2.87
N GLN A 41 -4.61 2.21 2.13
CA GLN A 41 -5.65 1.87 1.16
C GLN A 41 -5.31 2.51 -0.17
N HIS A 42 -5.37 1.73 -1.24
CA HIS A 42 -5.17 2.23 -2.60
C HIS A 42 -6.52 2.61 -3.19
N THR A 43 -6.71 3.89 -3.44
CA THR A 43 -7.96 4.43 -3.97
C THR A 43 -7.70 5.09 -5.31
N GLN A 44 -8.78 5.46 -6.00
CA GLN A 44 -8.69 6.26 -7.22
C GLN A 44 -9.53 7.51 -7.05
N ASP A 45 -9.01 8.65 -7.54
CA ASP A 45 -9.78 9.89 -7.52
C ASP A 45 -10.73 9.94 -8.72
N ASP A 46 -11.44 11.07 -8.86
CA ASP A 46 -12.43 11.22 -9.94
C ASP A 46 -11.81 11.15 -11.33
N GLU A 47 -10.53 11.40 -11.43
CA GLU A 47 -9.82 11.34 -12.72
C GLU A 47 -9.14 9.99 -12.94
N GLY A 48 -9.31 9.05 -12.01
CA GLY A 48 -8.72 7.72 -12.11
C GLY A 48 -7.28 7.63 -11.63
N ALA A 49 -6.74 8.71 -11.06
CA ALA A 49 -5.38 8.69 -10.52
C ALA A 49 -5.34 7.92 -9.20
N GLY A 50 -4.35 7.05 -9.06
CA GLY A 50 -4.19 6.28 -7.83
C GLY A 50 -3.72 7.14 -6.68
N ARG A 51 -4.29 6.88 -5.49
CA ARG A 51 -3.92 7.57 -4.27
C ARG A 51 -3.75 6.55 -3.16
N TRP A 52 -2.81 6.81 -2.27
CA TRP A 52 -2.51 5.93 -1.15
C TRP A 52 -2.84 6.64 0.15
N ILE A 53 -3.83 6.11 0.85
CA ILE A 53 -4.40 6.74 2.05
C ILE A 53 -3.95 5.96 3.28
N ASP A 54 -3.43 6.67 4.26
CA ASP A 54 -3.12 6.11 5.58
C ASP A 54 -4.44 6.00 6.35
N ARG A 55 -4.84 4.76 6.67
CA ARG A 55 -6.13 4.53 7.32
C ARG A 55 -6.20 5.09 8.72
N LYS A 56 -5.08 5.25 9.39
CA LYS A 56 -5.05 5.79 10.74
C LYS A 56 -5.44 7.26 10.77
N SER A 57 -4.92 8.04 9.82
CA SER A 57 -5.24 9.47 9.73
C SER A 57 -6.36 9.73 8.72
N GLU A 58 -6.67 8.74 7.88
CA GLU A 58 -7.61 8.84 6.77
C GLU A 58 -7.21 9.91 5.76
N ASN A 59 -5.92 10.19 5.69
CA ASN A 59 -5.36 11.17 4.76
C ASN A 59 -4.19 10.57 4.01
N GLU A 60 -3.92 11.15 2.84
CA GLU A 60 -2.72 10.82 2.10
C GLU A 60 -1.53 11.47 2.82
N THR A 61 -0.56 10.65 3.19
CA THR A 61 0.65 11.14 3.86
C THR A 61 1.86 10.89 2.97
N GLU A 62 2.97 11.55 3.29
CA GLU A 62 4.22 11.33 2.56
C GLU A 62 4.64 9.87 2.66
N GLU A 63 4.54 9.29 3.84
CA GLU A 63 4.91 7.90 4.07
C GLU A 63 4.00 6.94 3.30
N SER A 64 2.68 7.15 3.33
CA SER A 64 1.77 6.28 2.60
C SER A 64 2.00 6.37 1.10
N GLY A 65 2.29 7.55 0.59
CA GLY A 65 2.60 7.74 -0.81
C GLY A 65 3.87 7.04 -1.25
N GLU A 66 4.93 7.14 -0.44
CA GLU A 66 6.19 6.47 -0.75
C GLU A 66 6.05 4.96 -0.73
N ILE A 67 5.42 4.43 0.30
CA ILE A 67 5.19 2.98 0.40
C ILE A 67 4.29 2.51 -0.73
N GLY A 68 3.26 3.28 -1.05
CA GLY A 68 2.36 2.94 -2.14
C GLY A 68 3.07 2.85 -3.49
N GLN A 69 4.00 3.77 -3.77
CA GLN A 69 4.77 3.71 -5.00
C GLN A 69 5.63 2.46 -5.07
N LEU A 70 6.20 2.04 -3.95
CA LEU A 70 6.98 0.81 -3.90
C LEU A 70 6.10 -0.41 -4.14
N ILE A 71 4.89 -0.40 -3.63
CA ILE A 71 3.93 -1.47 -3.87
C ILE A 71 3.56 -1.54 -5.35
N GLU A 72 3.27 -0.39 -5.97
CA GLU A 72 2.95 -0.34 -7.39
C GLU A 72 4.09 -0.86 -8.25
N LEU A 73 5.31 -0.46 -7.92
CA LEU A 73 6.49 -0.90 -8.66
C LEU A 73 6.66 -2.42 -8.55
N HIS A 74 6.44 -2.97 -7.35
CA HIS A 74 6.53 -4.41 -7.14
C HIS A 74 5.51 -5.15 -8.01
N LYS A 75 4.27 -4.66 -8.08
CA LYS A 75 3.23 -5.29 -8.87
C LYS A 75 3.51 -5.23 -10.35
N VAL A 76 4.06 -4.13 -10.83
CA VAL A 76 4.45 -4.01 -12.23
C VAL A 76 5.54 -5.02 -12.57
N GLN A 77 6.54 -5.18 -11.70
CA GLN A 77 7.61 -6.14 -11.91
C GLN A 77 7.10 -7.57 -11.87
N GLU A 78 6.14 -7.85 -11.00
CA GLU A 78 5.56 -9.19 -10.89
C GLU A 78 4.79 -9.60 -12.14
N ASN A 79 4.19 -8.63 -12.82
CA ASN A 79 3.38 -8.87 -14.01
C ASN A 79 4.15 -8.79 -15.34
N SER A 80 5.43 -8.49 -15.29
CA SER A 80 6.23 -8.33 -16.50
C SER A 80 6.95 -9.60 -16.91
#